data_8859a7a2e59dc9f826edbfe3de3e436b
#
_entry.id   8859a7a2e59dc9f826edbfe3de3e436b
#
_cell.length_a   1.000
_cell.length_b   1.000
_cell.length_c   1.000
_cell.angle_alpha   90.00
_cell.angle_beta   90.00
_cell.angle_gamma   90.00
#
_symmetry.space_group_name_H-M   'P 1'
#
loop_
_entity.id
_entity.type
_entity.pdbx_description
1 polymer ?
#
loop_
_entity_poly.entity_id
_entity_poly.type
_entity_poly.pdbx_seq_one_letter_code
_entity_poly.pdbx_strand_id
1 'polypeptide(L)'
;MNAIGTLYGVGVGPGDPELLTLKAVRILQSVPVVAYPATPQGSAQARDIAAQWLDGKREIPIAMPCMLDRGPVNQGYDEAALVIAEELAAGQDVAILCEGDPLFYGSFSYLLQRLGDRFPCVVIPGVNSVSPAAAAAATPLITGEQRL
;
A
#
# COMPACT_ATOMS: atom_id res chain seq x y z
N MET A 1 -14.38 14.58 22.19
CA MET A 1 -14.40 13.42 21.28
C MET A 1 -13.23 13.52 20.35
N ASN A 2 -12.39 12.50 20.30
CA ASN A 2 -11.31 12.42 19.34
C ASN A 2 -11.88 12.07 17.96
N ALA A 3 -11.46 12.80 16.93
CA ALA A 3 -11.78 12.44 15.55
C ALA A 3 -11.13 11.08 15.23
N ILE A 4 -11.80 10.28 14.40
CA ILE A 4 -11.20 9.05 13.87
C ILE A 4 -10.16 9.38 12.81
N GLY A 5 -9.19 8.48 12.63
CA GLY A 5 -8.15 8.63 11.62
C GLY A 5 -8.63 8.29 10.23
N THR A 6 -7.83 8.64 9.23
CA THR A 6 -8.04 8.33 7.82
C THR A 6 -7.14 7.19 7.38
N LEU A 7 -7.71 6.24 6.65
CA LEU A 7 -6.98 5.15 6.01
C LEU A 7 -6.53 5.58 4.62
N TYR A 8 -5.22 5.58 4.39
CA TYR A 8 -4.64 5.88 3.09
C TYR A 8 -4.14 4.59 2.42
N GLY A 9 -4.56 4.34 1.20
CA GLY A 9 -3.90 3.38 0.34
C GLY A 9 -2.85 4.10 -0.48
N VAL A 10 -1.58 3.82 -0.28
CA VAL A 10 -0.48 4.56 -0.89
C VAL A 10 0.29 3.69 -1.86
N GLY A 11 0.23 4.03 -3.15
CA GLY A 11 1.07 3.41 -4.17
C GLY A 11 2.51 3.90 -4.04
N VAL A 12 3.43 2.97 -3.83
CA VAL A 12 4.86 3.30 -3.69
C VAL A 12 5.66 3.07 -4.98
N GLY A 13 4.96 2.72 -6.06
CA GLY A 13 5.62 2.46 -7.34
C GLY A 13 6.24 1.07 -7.42
N PRO A 14 6.91 0.76 -8.55
CA PRO A 14 7.31 -0.61 -8.90
C PRO A 14 8.65 -1.07 -8.32
N GLY A 15 9.38 -0.19 -7.65
CA GLY A 15 10.69 -0.56 -7.07
C GLY A 15 11.65 0.61 -6.91
N ASP A 16 11.73 1.48 -7.89
CA ASP A 16 12.58 2.67 -7.85
C ASP A 16 11.93 3.74 -6.96
N PRO A 17 12.59 4.17 -5.84
CA PRO A 17 12.05 5.22 -4.98
C PRO A 17 11.77 6.54 -5.69
N GLU A 18 12.47 6.83 -6.78
CA GLU A 18 12.21 8.05 -7.56
C GLU A 18 10.89 7.99 -8.34
N LEU A 19 10.24 6.81 -8.40
CA LEU A 19 8.93 6.66 -9.02
C LEU A 19 7.78 6.79 -8.01
N LEU A 20 8.05 7.15 -6.76
CA LEU A 20 7.00 7.61 -5.86
C LEU A 20 6.47 8.96 -6.34
N THR A 21 5.15 9.14 -6.25
CA THR A 21 4.57 10.44 -6.55
C THR A 21 4.88 11.44 -5.43
N LEU A 22 4.89 12.72 -5.76
CA LEU A 22 5.04 13.77 -4.74
C LEU A 22 3.95 13.68 -3.67
N LYS A 23 2.74 13.32 -4.07
CA LYS A 23 1.62 13.15 -3.14
C LYS A 23 1.84 11.99 -2.19
N ALA A 24 2.34 10.85 -2.68
CA ALA A 24 2.68 9.72 -1.84
C ALA A 24 3.72 10.09 -0.78
N VAL A 25 4.79 10.77 -1.18
CA VAL A 25 5.83 11.25 -0.25
C VAL A 25 5.23 12.17 0.82
N ARG A 26 4.40 13.12 0.42
CA ARG A 26 3.75 14.06 1.36
C ARG A 26 2.89 13.33 2.39
N ILE A 27 2.11 12.34 1.96
CA ILE A 27 1.27 11.54 2.87
C ILE A 27 2.16 10.70 3.80
N LEU A 28 3.19 10.05 3.27
CA LEU A 28 4.11 9.24 4.08
C LEU A 28 4.81 10.09 5.15
N GLN A 29 5.14 11.33 4.85
CA GLN A 29 5.75 12.23 5.84
C GLN A 29 4.78 12.63 6.96
N SER A 30 3.48 12.59 6.72
CA SER A 30 2.46 13.08 7.67
C SER A 30 1.85 12.00 8.54
N VAL A 31 1.74 10.75 8.06
CA VAL A 31 1.06 9.69 8.81
C VAL A 31 1.95 9.11 9.92
N PRO A 32 1.40 8.84 11.12
CA PRO A 32 2.18 8.25 12.21
C PRO A 32 2.32 6.74 12.11
N VAL A 33 1.47 6.06 11.36
CA VAL A 33 1.40 4.61 11.28
C VAL A 33 1.41 4.16 9.83
N VAL A 34 2.21 3.13 9.53
CA VAL A 34 2.23 2.48 8.21
C VAL A 34 2.03 0.99 8.37
N ALA A 35 1.35 0.37 7.39
CA ALA A 35 1.20 -1.07 7.31
C ALA A 35 1.58 -1.53 5.90
N TYR A 36 2.08 -2.75 5.80
CA TYR A 36 2.56 -3.28 4.52
C TYR A 36 2.58 -4.81 4.53
N PRO A 37 2.42 -5.45 3.38
CA PRO A 37 2.57 -6.90 3.27
C PRO A 37 4.01 -7.33 3.57
N ALA A 38 4.16 -8.39 4.36
CA ALA A 38 5.45 -8.98 4.69
C ALA A 38 5.39 -10.51 4.62
N THR A 39 6.42 -11.13 4.07
CA THR A 39 6.54 -12.58 4.03
C THR A 39 6.95 -13.13 5.41
N PRO A 40 6.77 -14.45 5.67
CA PRO A 40 7.24 -15.06 6.91
C PRO A 40 8.75 -14.88 7.16
N GLN A 41 9.53 -14.71 6.09
CA GLN A 41 10.98 -14.50 6.16
C GLN A 41 11.34 -13.01 6.40
N GLY A 42 10.34 -12.15 6.53
CA GLY A 42 10.53 -10.72 6.81
C GLY A 42 10.77 -9.84 5.58
N SER A 43 10.63 -10.38 4.37
CA SER A 43 10.70 -9.58 3.14
C SER A 43 9.45 -8.72 3.00
N ALA A 44 9.64 -7.42 2.76
CA ALA A 44 8.54 -6.44 2.65
C ALA A 44 8.92 -5.40 1.60
N GLN A 45 8.62 -5.69 0.35
CA GLN A 45 9.09 -4.90 -0.80
C GLN A 45 8.53 -3.48 -0.79
N ALA A 46 7.24 -3.31 -0.53
CA ALA A 46 6.64 -1.96 -0.46
C ALA A 46 7.27 -1.12 0.66
N ARG A 47 7.56 -1.75 1.79
CA ARG A 47 8.27 -1.09 2.91
C ARG A 47 9.67 -0.66 2.49
N ASP A 48 10.41 -1.52 1.79
CA ASP A 48 11.77 -1.23 1.36
C ASP A 48 11.82 -0.05 0.38
N ILE A 49 10.85 0.04 -0.54
CA ILE A 49 10.74 1.16 -1.48
C ILE A 49 10.55 2.49 -0.74
N ALA A 50 9.74 2.50 0.31
CA ALA A 50 9.40 3.70 1.07
C ALA A 50 10.32 3.97 2.26
N ALA A 51 11.33 3.15 2.50
CA ALA A 51 12.11 3.10 3.73
C ALA A 51 12.63 4.45 4.22
N GLN A 52 13.08 5.31 3.31
CA GLN A 52 13.65 6.62 3.67
C GLN A 52 12.65 7.59 4.31
N TRP A 53 11.35 7.32 4.20
CA TRP A 53 10.30 8.17 4.78
C TRP A 53 9.62 7.56 6.01
N LEU A 54 10.13 6.45 6.54
CA LEU A 54 9.46 5.69 7.61
C LEU A 54 10.04 5.90 9.01
N ASP A 55 11.09 6.69 9.16
CA ASP A 55 11.72 6.93 10.46
C ASP A 55 10.71 7.45 11.50
N GLY A 56 10.75 6.85 12.70
CA GLY A 56 9.92 7.25 13.82
C GLY A 56 8.46 6.83 13.73
N LYS A 57 8.06 6.10 12.69
CA LYS A 57 6.68 5.64 12.52
C LYS A 57 6.46 4.27 13.15
N ARG A 58 5.22 4.05 13.60
CA ARG A 58 4.79 2.70 13.96
C ARG A 58 4.59 1.89 12.68
N GLU A 59 5.19 0.71 12.62
CA GLU A 59 5.08 -0.20 11.48
C GLU A 59 4.26 -1.43 11.83
N ILE A 60 3.30 -1.77 10.98
CA ILE A 60 2.42 -2.94 11.14
C ILE A 60 2.64 -3.85 9.93
N PRO A 61 3.46 -4.91 10.05
CA PRO A 61 3.57 -5.89 8.98
C PRO A 61 2.29 -6.74 8.90
N ILE A 62 1.81 -6.93 7.66
CA ILE A 62 0.65 -7.78 7.37
C ILE A 62 1.19 -9.12 6.92
N ALA A 63 0.93 -10.17 7.69
CA ALA A 63 1.46 -11.50 7.41
C ALA A 63 0.91 -12.06 6.08
N MET A 64 1.82 -12.32 5.14
CA MET A 64 1.53 -12.93 3.84
C MET A 64 2.17 -14.31 3.77
N PRO A 65 1.48 -15.37 4.18
CA PRO A 65 1.99 -16.73 4.01
C PRO A 65 1.97 -17.13 2.52
N CYS A 66 2.47 -18.31 2.22
CA CYS A 66 2.61 -18.81 0.85
C CYS A 66 1.33 -18.60 0.02
N MET A 67 1.49 -18.05 -1.18
CA MET A 67 0.41 -17.52 -2.04
C MET A 67 -0.52 -18.58 -2.65
N LEU A 68 -0.24 -19.87 -2.45
CA LEU A 68 -1.01 -20.96 -3.04
C LEU A 68 -2.34 -21.25 -2.31
N ASP A 69 -2.47 -20.78 -1.08
CA ASP A 69 -3.69 -20.93 -0.30
C ASP A 69 -4.24 -19.55 0.10
N ARG A 70 -5.45 -19.25 -0.35
CA ARG A 70 -6.12 -17.99 -0.08
C ARG A 70 -6.65 -17.86 1.35
N GLY A 71 -6.87 -18.97 2.06
CA GLY A 71 -7.34 -18.96 3.44
C GLY A 71 -6.40 -18.22 4.38
N PRO A 72 -5.11 -18.59 4.47
CA PRO A 72 -4.14 -17.87 5.29
C PRO A 72 -3.92 -16.41 4.88
N VAL A 73 -4.02 -16.09 3.59
CA VAL A 73 -3.93 -14.70 3.12
C VAL A 73 -5.09 -13.87 3.65
N ASN A 74 -6.32 -14.39 3.56
CA ASN A 74 -7.50 -13.71 4.11
C ASN A 74 -7.39 -13.53 5.63
N GLN A 75 -6.87 -14.52 6.35
CA GLN A 75 -6.64 -14.42 7.79
C GLN A 75 -5.65 -13.29 8.11
N GLY A 76 -4.58 -13.15 7.36
CA GLY A 76 -3.62 -12.06 7.53
C GLY A 76 -4.26 -10.69 7.39
N TYR A 77 -5.14 -10.51 6.41
CA TYR A 77 -5.89 -9.27 6.24
C TYR A 77 -6.92 -9.04 7.35
N ASP A 78 -7.61 -10.08 7.80
CA ASP A 78 -8.56 -9.99 8.90
C ASP A 78 -7.87 -9.53 10.19
N GLU A 79 -6.73 -10.13 10.52
CA GLU A 79 -5.94 -9.77 11.69
C GLU A 79 -5.38 -8.35 11.58
N ALA A 80 -4.84 -7.99 10.42
CA ALA A 80 -4.32 -6.64 10.18
C ALA A 80 -5.42 -5.59 10.28
N ALA A 81 -6.61 -5.87 9.75
CA ALA A 81 -7.74 -4.96 9.82
C ALA A 81 -8.14 -4.64 11.27
N LEU A 82 -8.06 -5.60 12.18
CA LEU A 82 -8.34 -5.37 13.61
C LEU A 82 -7.33 -4.38 14.21
N VAL A 83 -6.05 -4.58 13.98
CA VAL A 83 -4.98 -3.70 14.50
C VAL A 83 -5.08 -2.30 13.89
N ILE A 84 -5.28 -2.22 12.58
CA ILE A 84 -5.43 -0.95 11.87
C ILE A 84 -6.67 -0.19 12.37
N ALA A 85 -7.79 -0.89 12.59
CA ALA A 85 -9.01 -0.29 13.11
C ALA A 85 -8.80 0.34 14.49
N GLU A 86 -8.01 -0.28 15.36
CA GLU A 86 -7.68 0.28 16.67
C GLU A 86 -6.92 1.61 16.53
N GLU A 87 -5.95 1.69 15.64
CA GLU A 87 -5.20 2.92 15.39
C GLU A 87 -6.11 4.03 14.83
N LEU A 88 -6.94 3.70 13.85
CA LEU A 88 -7.88 4.64 13.24
C LEU A 88 -8.91 5.14 14.26
N ALA A 89 -9.44 4.26 15.10
CA ALA A 89 -10.38 4.62 16.15
C ALA A 89 -9.73 5.52 17.20
N ALA A 90 -8.44 5.38 17.45
CA ALA A 90 -7.67 6.23 18.35
C ALA A 90 -7.30 7.60 17.73
N GLY A 91 -7.71 7.87 16.50
CA GLY A 91 -7.45 9.14 15.82
C GLY A 91 -6.14 9.17 15.02
N GLN A 92 -5.48 8.02 14.83
CA GLN A 92 -4.23 7.93 14.08
C GLN A 92 -4.52 7.66 12.61
N ASP A 93 -3.93 8.44 11.72
CA ASP A 93 -3.95 8.14 10.29
C ASP A 93 -3.02 6.97 10.01
N VAL A 94 -3.44 6.07 9.13
CA VAL A 94 -2.68 4.87 8.74
C VAL A 94 -2.51 4.85 7.23
N ALA A 95 -1.29 4.65 6.77
CA ALA A 95 -0.99 4.43 5.36
C ALA A 95 -0.69 2.95 5.10
N ILE A 96 -1.40 2.36 4.14
CA ILE A 96 -1.12 1.02 3.64
C ILE A 96 -0.22 1.16 2.43
N LEU A 97 0.99 0.65 2.52
CA LEU A 97 1.97 0.70 1.43
C LEU A 97 1.70 -0.42 0.43
N CYS A 98 1.55 -0.06 -0.83
CA CYS A 98 1.26 -1.01 -1.91
C CYS A 98 2.30 -0.83 -3.02
N GLU A 99 2.90 -1.92 -3.48
CA GLU A 99 3.71 -1.90 -4.69
C GLU A 99 2.87 -1.44 -5.87
N GLY A 100 3.45 -0.64 -6.76
CA GLY A 100 2.71 -0.10 -7.89
C GLY A 100 1.60 0.82 -7.44
N ASP A 101 0.37 0.41 -7.72
CA ASP A 101 -0.86 1.17 -7.44
C ASP A 101 -1.78 0.39 -6.50
N PRO A 102 -2.45 1.03 -5.53
CA PRO A 102 -3.28 0.34 -4.53
C PRO A 102 -4.48 -0.41 -5.10
N LEU A 103 -4.99 0.00 -6.25
CA LEU A 103 -6.20 -0.57 -6.85
C LEU A 103 -5.93 -1.39 -8.11
N PHE A 104 -4.68 -1.47 -8.56
CA PHE A 104 -4.27 -2.27 -9.72
C PHE A 104 -3.49 -3.51 -9.22
N TYR A 105 -4.18 -4.63 -9.03
CA TYR A 105 -3.68 -5.84 -8.37
C TYR A 105 -3.13 -5.57 -6.96
N GLY A 106 -3.57 -4.49 -6.35
CA GLY A 106 -3.09 -4.04 -5.05
C GLY A 106 -3.81 -4.68 -3.88
N SER A 107 -3.06 -4.91 -2.82
CA SER A 107 -3.57 -5.48 -1.58
C SER A 107 -4.52 -4.55 -0.81
N PHE A 108 -4.51 -3.27 -1.11
CA PHE A 108 -5.37 -2.30 -0.43
C PHE A 108 -6.86 -2.61 -0.58
N SER A 109 -7.26 -3.20 -1.70
CA SER A 109 -8.66 -3.56 -1.94
C SER A 109 -9.23 -4.47 -0.85
N TYR A 110 -8.42 -5.37 -0.30
CA TYR A 110 -8.84 -6.28 0.77
C TYR A 110 -9.10 -5.55 2.09
N LEU A 111 -8.28 -4.55 2.40
CA LEU A 111 -8.46 -3.71 3.59
C LEU A 111 -9.59 -2.70 3.39
N LEU A 112 -9.73 -2.16 2.19
CA LEU A 112 -10.83 -1.26 1.85
C LEU A 112 -12.19 -1.94 2.05
N GLN A 113 -12.32 -3.20 1.64
CA GLN A 113 -13.53 -4.00 1.85
C GLN A 113 -13.87 -4.16 3.34
N ARG A 114 -12.87 -4.28 4.20
CA ARG A 114 -13.04 -4.53 5.63
C ARG A 114 -13.26 -3.25 6.45
N LEU A 115 -12.67 -2.15 6.03
CA LEU A 115 -12.58 -0.92 6.82
C LEU A 115 -13.31 0.27 6.20
N GLY A 116 -13.63 0.23 4.91
CA GLY A 116 -14.15 1.37 4.16
C GLY A 116 -15.51 1.89 4.64
N ASP A 117 -16.33 1.04 5.25
CA ASP A 117 -17.64 1.44 5.78
C ASP A 117 -17.54 2.17 7.13
N ARG A 118 -16.40 2.04 7.82
CA ARG A 118 -16.23 2.55 9.18
C ARG A 118 -15.32 3.75 9.27
N PHE A 119 -14.40 3.92 8.33
CA PHE A 119 -13.37 4.96 8.37
C PHE A 119 -13.27 5.67 7.03
N PRO A 120 -12.93 6.97 7.02
CA PRO A 120 -12.64 7.66 5.77
C PRO A 120 -11.41 7.04 5.10
N CYS A 121 -11.50 6.77 3.80
CA CYS A 121 -10.46 6.16 3.00
C CYS A 121 -10.07 7.06 1.84
N VAL A 122 -8.76 7.22 1.63
CA VAL A 122 -8.21 7.99 0.51
C VAL A 122 -7.20 7.12 -0.21
N VAL A 123 -7.28 7.06 -1.53
CA VAL A 123 -6.36 6.30 -2.36
C VAL A 123 -5.40 7.24 -3.06
N ILE A 124 -4.11 6.99 -2.89
CA ILE A 124 -3.04 7.73 -3.56
C ILE A 124 -2.52 6.85 -4.70
N PRO A 125 -2.75 7.22 -5.97
CA PRO A 125 -2.29 6.43 -7.10
C PRO A 125 -0.77 6.28 -7.11
N GLY A 126 -0.30 5.18 -7.68
CA GLY A 126 1.11 4.91 -7.85
C GLY A 126 1.42 4.50 -9.29
N VAL A 127 2.69 4.52 -9.65
CA VAL A 127 3.17 4.03 -10.94
C VAL A 127 3.17 2.51 -10.90
N ASN A 128 2.44 1.87 -11.82
CA ASN A 128 2.42 0.41 -11.93
C ASN A 128 3.70 -0.12 -12.61
N SER A 129 3.87 -1.44 -12.65
CA SER A 129 5.08 -2.06 -13.21
C SER A 129 5.14 -2.05 -14.74
N VAL A 130 4.02 -1.82 -15.41
CA VAL A 130 3.91 -1.93 -16.86
C VAL A 130 4.69 -0.81 -17.57
N SER A 131 4.43 0.44 -17.22
CA SER A 131 5.11 1.59 -17.84
C SER A 131 6.60 1.64 -17.56
N PRO A 132 7.10 1.39 -16.32
CA PRO A 132 8.53 1.32 -16.08
C PRO A 132 9.25 0.19 -16.81
N ALA A 133 8.60 -0.96 -16.98
CA ALA A 133 9.17 -2.07 -17.76
C ALA A 133 9.35 -1.66 -19.24
N ALA A 134 8.37 -0.99 -19.82
CA ALA A 134 8.47 -0.45 -21.18
C ALA A 134 9.57 0.63 -21.28
N ALA A 135 9.67 1.50 -20.28
CA ALA A 135 10.70 2.53 -20.22
C ALA A 135 12.11 1.92 -20.11
N ALA A 136 12.30 0.89 -19.29
CA ALA A 136 13.58 0.18 -19.18
C ALA A 136 14.00 -0.47 -20.48
N ALA A 137 13.04 -1.00 -21.24
CA ALA A 137 13.26 -1.58 -22.57
C ALA A 137 13.32 -0.55 -23.69
N ALA A 138 13.04 0.72 -23.40
CA ALA A 138 12.89 1.81 -24.38
C ALA A 138 11.96 1.43 -25.53
N THR A 139 10.88 0.71 -25.23
CA THR A 139 9.95 0.15 -26.21
C THR A 139 8.52 0.56 -25.86
N PRO A 140 7.77 1.21 -26.76
CA PRO A 140 6.38 1.52 -26.51
C PRO A 140 5.54 0.24 -26.45
N LEU A 141 4.64 0.16 -25.47
CA LEU A 141 3.71 -0.97 -25.33
C LEU A 141 2.54 -0.85 -26.30
N ILE A 142 2.11 0.37 -26.55
CA ILE A 142 0.94 0.64 -27.39
C ILE A 142 1.11 2.01 -28.05
N THR A 143 0.67 2.14 -29.27
CA THR A 143 0.76 3.38 -30.04
C THR A 143 -0.58 3.68 -30.72
N GLY A 144 -0.90 4.97 -30.86
CA GLY A 144 -1.98 5.53 -31.64
C GLY A 144 -3.30 4.77 -31.65
N GLU A 145 -3.50 3.98 -32.68
CA GLU A 145 -4.77 3.26 -32.93
C GLU A 145 -4.85 1.87 -32.28
N GLN A 146 -3.79 1.43 -31.62
CA GLN A 146 -3.76 0.11 -30.95
C GLN A 146 -4.58 0.11 -29.68
N ARG A 147 -5.00 -1.08 -29.25
CA ARG A 147 -5.70 -1.31 -28.00
C ARG A 147 -4.95 -2.31 -27.12
N LEU A 148 -5.00 -2.09 -25.84
CA LEU A 148 -4.52 -3.05 -24.86
C LEU A 148 -5.49 -4.21 -24.71
#